data_d86bd0d18ada3a76b8dc3d6941a16a91
#
_entry.id   d86bd0d18ada3a76b8dc3d6941a16a91
#
_cell.length_a   1.000
_cell.length_b   1.000
_cell.length_c   1.000
_cell.angle_alpha   90.00
_cell.angle_beta   90.00
_cell.angle_gamma   90.00
#
_symmetry.space_group_name_H-M   'P 1'
#
loop_
_entity.id
_entity.type
_entity.pdbx_description
1 polymer ?
#
loop_
_entity_poly.entity_id
_entity_poly.type
_entity_poly.pdbx_seq_one_letter_code
_entity_poly.pdbx_strand_id
1 'polypeptide(L)'
;MVLLTGGGTGGHLFPALAVAEELRRRGHRVFYLGAQGGLEARLLPKTPIPHALIPAGKLDRSTFRPAEGYKLLKGLLAARKVLKEVAPRAILSTGGYAGFPGAFVGAMGGIPLLLHEQNAKLGLALRLLFPMARGLALSVPIPLAPGLAAKARVLGYPVREVRYPKEEAKARLGFDPKKPLLLVLGGSQGSLELNETLPPLLKPLGLSVLHQVGERWLERFGHLEDEAYKVAGFLDAPLAMSAADLLLSRAGAGTLAEAAFHHLPALLFPLAPSLDGGAQLANAMAYAKAGAAELARREALKEQIERILENPGPYREAMARLSPEGAAGRIADWLEEYL
;
A
#
# COMPACT_ATOMS: atom_id res chain seq x y z
N MET A 1 11.38 -6.37 22.51
CA MET A 1 11.73 -5.34 21.50
C MET A 1 11.61 -5.95 20.13
N VAL A 2 10.77 -5.36 19.28
CA VAL A 2 10.64 -5.72 17.85
C VAL A 2 11.21 -4.60 17.02
N LEU A 3 12.05 -4.93 16.03
CA LEU A 3 12.52 -3.96 15.03
C LEU A 3 11.66 -4.08 13.79
N LEU A 4 11.14 -2.93 13.33
CA LEU A 4 10.45 -2.83 12.05
C LEU A 4 11.35 -2.09 11.06
N THR A 5 11.36 -2.55 9.81
CA THR A 5 12.15 -1.93 8.75
C THR A 5 11.44 -2.08 7.41
N GLY A 6 11.56 -1.06 6.57
CA GLY A 6 10.91 -0.99 5.28
C GLY A 6 10.70 0.46 4.89
N GLY A 7 10.38 0.74 3.65
CA GLY A 7 10.15 2.11 3.26
C GLY A 7 10.64 2.45 1.86
N GLY A 8 10.97 3.73 1.68
CA GLY A 8 11.20 4.33 0.37
C GLY A 8 9.90 4.85 -0.25
N THR A 9 8.79 4.16 -0.05
CA THR A 9 7.45 4.53 -0.51
C THR A 9 6.39 4.27 0.58
N GLY A 10 5.21 4.90 0.44
CA GLY A 10 4.09 4.68 1.36
C GLY A 10 3.62 3.22 1.42
N GLY A 11 3.68 2.50 0.29
CA GLY A 11 3.27 1.10 0.22
C GLY A 11 4.05 0.17 1.14
N HIS A 12 5.29 0.49 1.47
CA HIS A 12 6.10 -0.27 2.43
C HIS A 12 6.08 0.32 3.85
N LEU A 13 5.99 1.64 3.96
CA LEU A 13 6.04 2.31 5.26
C LEU A 13 4.75 2.14 6.07
N PHE A 14 3.59 2.40 5.48
CA PHE A 14 2.33 2.39 6.22
C PHE A 14 1.96 1.03 6.82
N PRO A 15 2.13 -0.13 6.13
CA PRO A 15 1.89 -1.43 6.76
C PRO A 15 2.82 -1.68 7.96
N ALA A 16 4.08 -1.27 7.88
CA ALA A 16 5.00 -1.41 9.01
C ALA A 16 4.58 -0.55 10.20
N LEU A 17 4.13 0.70 9.95
CA LEU A 17 3.62 1.58 11.01
C LEU A 17 2.35 1.02 11.67
N ALA A 18 1.41 0.48 10.89
CA ALA A 18 0.21 -0.12 11.43
C ALA A 18 0.51 -1.32 12.34
N VAL A 19 1.46 -2.18 11.96
CA VAL A 19 1.93 -3.27 12.83
C VAL A 19 2.67 -2.74 14.06
N ALA A 20 3.46 -1.66 13.91
CA ALA A 20 4.14 -1.03 15.04
C ALA A 20 3.16 -0.50 16.08
N GLU A 21 2.08 0.14 15.63
CA GLU A 21 1.01 0.65 16.51
C GLU A 21 0.31 -0.49 17.23
N GLU A 22 -0.03 -1.57 16.52
CA GLU A 22 -0.65 -2.75 17.12
C GLU A 22 0.23 -3.42 18.17
N LEU A 23 1.52 -3.62 17.89
CA LEU A 23 2.48 -4.16 18.85
C LEU A 23 2.63 -3.27 20.10
N ARG A 24 2.63 -1.94 19.92
CA ARG A 24 2.67 -1.00 21.05
C ARG A 24 1.39 -1.05 21.88
N ARG A 25 0.23 -1.16 21.24
CA ARG A 25 -1.06 -1.35 21.94
C ARG A 25 -1.07 -2.62 22.80
N ARG A 26 -0.35 -3.66 22.36
CA ARG A 26 -0.15 -4.91 23.12
C ARG A 26 0.95 -4.83 24.20
N GLY A 27 1.58 -3.66 24.36
CA GLY A 27 2.63 -3.46 25.37
C GLY A 27 4.04 -3.82 24.92
N HIS A 28 4.25 -4.15 23.64
CA HIS A 28 5.59 -4.43 23.13
C HIS A 28 6.37 -3.15 22.87
N ARG A 29 7.67 -3.20 23.14
CA ARG A 29 8.60 -2.16 22.73
C ARG A 29 8.94 -2.36 21.27
N VAL A 30 8.82 -1.28 20.47
CA VAL A 30 9.14 -1.27 19.04
C VAL A 30 10.22 -0.27 18.73
N PHE A 31 10.98 -0.52 17.68
CA PHE A 31 11.97 0.40 17.12
C PHE A 31 11.87 0.36 15.58
N TYR A 32 11.95 1.50 14.92
CA TYR A 32 11.90 1.57 13.46
C TYR A 32 13.26 1.91 12.87
N LEU A 33 13.74 1.12 11.91
CA LEU A 33 14.96 1.38 11.16
C LEU A 33 14.59 1.73 9.72
N GLY A 34 14.75 3.00 9.36
CA GLY A 34 14.41 3.56 8.05
C GLY A 34 15.61 4.10 7.27
N ALA A 35 15.37 4.61 6.05
CA ALA A 35 16.38 5.22 5.20
C ALA A 35 16.37 6.75 5.30
N GLN A 36 17.54 7.37 5.22
CA GLN A 36 17.73 8.83 5.29
C GLN A 36 17.06 9.61 4.16
N GLY A 37 16.83 9.03 3.00
CA GLY A 37 16.25 9.71 1.83
C GLY A 37 14.83 9.26 1.48
N GLY A 38 14.18 8.45 2.31
CA GLY A 38 12.84 7.90 2.06
C GLY A 38 11.70 8.73 2.65
N LEU A 39 10.48 8.28 2.44
CA LEU A 39 9.28 8.87 3.04
C LEU A 39 9.34 8.79 4.58
N GLU A 40 9.94 7.75 5.11
CA GLU A 40 10.19 7.51 6.53
C GLU A 40 10.96 8.64 7.20
N ALA A 41 11.91 9.27 6.52
CA ALA A 41 12.67 10.41 7.06
C ALA A 41 11.78 11.63 7.36
N ARG A 42 10.65 11.78 6.68
CA ARG A 42 9.68 12.86 6.89
C ARG A 42 8.57 12.50 7.87
N LEU A 43 8.21 11.23 7.95
CA LEU A 43 7.05 10.78 8.73
C LEU A 43 7.41 10.26 10.11
N LEU A 44 8.49 9.48 10.25
CA LEU A 44 8.88 8.89 11.55
C LEU A 44 9.10 9.92 12.66
N PRO A 45 9.74 11.09 12.40
CA PRO A 45 9.89 12.12 13.43
C PRO A 45 8.57 12.69 13.97
N LYS A 46 7.46 12.48 13.26
CA LYS A 46 6.12 12.92 13.67
C LYS A 46 5.35 11.82 14.43
N THR A 47 5.93 10.65 14.59
CA THR A 47 5.35 9.52 15.32
C THR A 47 6.01 9.36 16.70
N PRO A 48 5.34 8.74 17.67
CA PRO A 48 5.95 8.42 18.95
C PRO A 48 6.80 7.13 18.90
N ILE A 49 7.20 6.67 17.71
CA ILE A 49 7.98 5.44 17.53
C ILE A 49 9.47 5.77 17.56
N PRO A 50 10.25 5.20 18.50
CA PRO A 50 11.70 5.32 18.48
C PRO A 50 12.28 4.80 17.16
N HIS A 51 13.19 5.57 16.54
CA HIS A 51 13.68 5.24 15.21
C HIS A 51 15.12 5.69 14.98
N ALA A 52 15.74 5.09 13.99
CA ALA A 52 16.99 5.55 13.40
C ALA A 52 16.88 5.57 11.87
N LEU A 53 17.60 6.49 11.25
CA LEU A 53 17.66 6.63 9.80
C LEU A 53 19.09 6.36 9.34
N ILE A 54 19.24 5.40 8.42
CA ILE A 54 20.54 4.98 7.90
C ILE A 54 20.65 5.21 6.40
N PRO A 55 21.86 5.29 5.83
CA PRO A 55 22.03 5.25 4.38
C PRO A 55 21.42 3.97 3.81
N ALA A 56 20.74 4.06 2.66
CA ALA A 56 20.24 2.88 1.95
C ALA A 56 20.38 3.09 0.44
N GLY A 57 21.05 2.17 -0.22
CA GLY A 57 21.22 2.18 -1.67
C GLY A 57 20.04 1.54 -2.37
N LYS A 58 19.59 2.15 -3.47
CA LYS A 58 18.56 1.57 -4.34
C LYS A 58 19.19 0.45 -5.18
N LEU A 59 18.68 -0.76 -5.01
CA LEU A 59 19.03 -1.88 -5.88
C LEU A 59 18.16 -1.78 -7.15
N ASP A 60 18.71 -1.15 -8.19
CA ASP A 60 18.07 -1.11 -9.51
C ASP A 60 18.56 -2.28 -10.35
N ARG A 61 17.62 -2.94 -11.08
CA ARG A 61 17.92 -4.06 -11.95
C ARG A 61 18.58 -3.63 -13.26
N SER A 62 18.41 -2.39 -13.66
CA SER A 62 18.80 -1.90 -14.99
C SER A 62 20.16 -1.19 -15.02
N THR A 63 20.61 -0.62 -13.90
CA THR A 63 21.86 0.16 -13.85
C THR A 63 22.54 0.01 -12.49
N PHE A 64 23.69 -0.67 -12.50
CA PHE A 64 24.61 -0.66 -11.36
C PHE A 64 25.27 0.71 -11.28
N ARG A 65 24.93 1.48 -10.22
CA ARG A 65 25.58 2.76 -9.91
C ARG A 65 26.53 2.51 -8.73
N PRO A 66 27.84 2.72 -8.87
CA PRO A 66 28.81 2.52 -7.77
C PRO A 66 28.44 3.28 -6.49
N ALA A 67 27.87 4.48 -6.63
CA ALA A 67 27.38 5.26 -5.51
C ALA A 67 26.28 4.58 -4.69
N GLU A 68 25.39 3.81 -5.33
CA GLU A 68 24.35 3.06 -4.63
C GLU A 68 24.94 1.84 -3.90
N GLY A 69 25.95 1.18 -4.47
CA GLY A 69 26.71 0.13 -3.80
C GLY A 69 27.43 0.65 -2.53
N TYR A 70 28.04 1.82 -2.62
CA TYR A 70 28.66 2.47 -1.46
C TYR A 70 27.67 2.85 -0.37
N LYS A 71 26.51 3.39 -0.76
CA LYS A 71 25.40 3.67 0.19
C LYS A 71 24.91 2.40 0.87
N LEU A 72 24.77 1.30 0.11
CA LEU A 72 24.36 0.02 0.66
C LEU A 72 25.38 -0.48 1.70
N LEU A 73 26.67 -0.45 1.39
CA LEU A 73 27.73 -0.86 2.34
C LEU A 73 27.70 -0.02 3.62
N LYS A 74 27.60 1.31 3.50
CA LYS A 74 27.44 2.20 4.67
C LYS A 74 26.16 1.86 5.45
N GLY A 75 25.07 1.55 4.76
CA GLY A 75 23.80 1.14 5.38
C GLY A 75 23.93 -0.13 6.18
N LEU A 76 24.64 -1.15 5.65
CA LEU A 76 24.88 -2.42 6.35
C LEU A 76 25.70 -2.21 7.63
N LEU A 77 26.75 -1.38 7.57
CA LEU A 77 27.57 -1.05 8.76
C LEU A 77 26.76 -0.27 9.80
N ALA A 78 25.97 0.72 9.38
CA ALA A 78 25.10 1.49 10.25
C ALA A 78 24.00 0.60 10.89
N ALA A 79 23.37 -0.28 10.11
CA ALA A 79 22.38 -1.23 10.59
C ALA A 79 22.98 -2.14 11.68
N ARG A 80 24.22 -2.62 11.48
CA ARG A 80 24.90 -3.47 12.49
C ARG A 80 25.09 -2.72 13.82
N LYS A 81 25.42 -1.44 13.79
CA LYS A 81 25.55 -0.61 14.99
C LYS A 81 24.22 -0.48 15.70
N VAL A 82 23.16 -0.08 14.99
CA VAL A 82 21.80 0.07 15.53
C VAL A 82 21.29 -1.25 16.12
N LEU A 83 21.46 -2.37 15.41
CA LEU A 83 21.01 -3.69 15.90
C LEU A 83 21.71 -4.12 17.18
N LYS A 84 22.99 -3.77 17.36
CA LYS A 84 23.72 -4.02 18.62
C LYS A 84 23.18 -3.19 19.78
N GLU A 85 22.84 -1.92 19.53
CA GLU A 85 22.32 -1.00 20.56
C GLU A 85 20.86 -1.34 20.93
N VAL A 86 20.02 -1.66 19.93
CA VAL A 86 18.60 -1.94 20.11
C VAL A 86 18.35 -3.37 20.62
N ALA A 87 19.21 -4.33 20.24
CA ALA A 87 19.11 -5.75 20.56
C ALA A 87 17.68 -6.32 20.39
N PRO A 88 17.11 -6.26 19.17
CA PRO A 88 15.75 -6.74 18.95
C PRO A 88 15.67 -8.26 19.00
N ARG A 89 14.54 -8.78 19.48
CA ARG A 89 14.28 -10.24 19.53
C ARG A 89 13.70 -10.77 18.24
N ALA A 90 13.04 -9.92 17.45
CA ALA A 90 12.51 -10.24 16.13
C ALA A 90 12.55 -9.01 15.22
N ILE A 91 12.55 -9.24 13.90
CA ILE A 91 12.53 -8.21 12.87
C ILE A 91 11.35 -8.47 11.94
N LEU A 92 10.56 -7.43 11.65
CA LEU A 92 9.63 -7.39 10.54
C LEU A 92 10.18 -6.49 9.45
N SER A 93 10.34 -7.03 8.23
CA SER A 93 10.66 -6.21 7.06
C SER A 93 9.50 -6.20 6.07
N THR A 94 9.01 -5.00 5.76
CA THR A 94 8.02 -4.78 4.71
C THR A 94 8.67 -4.56 3.33
N GLY A 95 9.99 -4.73 3.23
CA GLY A 95 10.72 -4.62 1.98
C GLY A 95 11.08 -3.20 1.57
N GLY A 96 11.22 -2.99 0.27
CA GLY A 96 11.83 -1.79 -0.27
C GLY A 96 13.34 -1.75 -0.04
N TYR A 97 14.02 -0.81 -0.71
CA TYR A 97 15.47 -0.63 -0.53
C TYR A 97 15.85 -0.21 0.89
N ALA A 98 14.95 0.50 1.56
CA ALA A 98 15.14 0.98 2.93
C ALA A 98 15.14 -0.16 3.97
N GLY A 99 14.37 -1.22 3.72
CA GLY A 99 14.26 -2.36 4.62
C GLY A 99 15.39 -3.36 4.52
N PHE A 100 16.11 -3.39 3.40
CA PHE A 100 17.10 -4.42 3.13
C PHE A 100 18.28 -4.44 4.12
N PRO A 101 18.97 -3.31 4.44
CA PRO A 101 20.16 -3.37 5.31
C PRO A 101 19.85 -3.92 6.71
N GLY A 102 18.80 -3.43 7.35
CA GLY A 102 18.39 -3.87 8.69
C GLY A 102 17.99 -5.34 8.74
N ALA A 103 17.17 -5.75 7.78
CA ALA A 103 16.70 -7.13 7.67
C ALA A 103 17.85 -8.11 7.37
N PHE A 104 18.74 -7.77 6.44
CA PHE A 104 19.88 -8.61 6.06
C PHE A 104 20.85 -8.80 7.23
N VAL A 105 21.30 -7.69 7.84
CA VAL A 105 22.28 -7.78 8.96
C VAL A 105 21.67 -8.49 10.17
N GLY A 106 20.38 -8.26 10.46
CA GLY A 106 19.70 -8.92 11.55
C GLY A 106 19.57 -10.42 11.34
N ALA A 107 19.17 -10.85 10.13
CA ALA A 107 19.07 -12.26 9.77
C ALA A 107 20.44 -12.96 9.84
N MET A 108 21.49 -12.32 9.31
CA MET A 108 22.87 -12.83 9.42
C MET A 108 23.35 -12.92 10.87
N GLY A 109 22.84 -12.06 11.75
CA GLY A 109 23.09 -12.10 13.20
C GLY A 109 22.23 -13.10 13.96
N GLY A 110 21.41 -13.93 13.28
CA GLY A 110 20.57 -14.95 13.89
C GLY A 110 19.25 -14.42 14.47
N ILE A 111 18.92 -13.13 14.28
CA ILE A 111 17.65 -12.57 14.75
C ILE A 111 16.52 -13.10 13.84
N PRO A 112 15.42 -13.65 14.41
CA PRO A 112 14.25 -14.06 13.64
C PRO A 112 13.73 -12.95 12.73
N LEU A 113 13.68 -13.23 11.42
CA LEU A 113 13.20 -12.29 10.40
C LEU A 113 11.87 -12.78 9.84
N LEU A 114 10.84 -11.96 9.94
CA LEU A 114 9.60 -12.08 9.20
C LEU A 114 9.56 -11.03 8.09
N LEU A 115 9.03 -11.43 6.94
CA LEU A 115 8.85 -10.57 5.78
C LEU A 115 7.37 -10.30 5.55
N HIS A 116 7.03 -9.16 4.99
CA HIS A 116 5.68 -8.86 4.51
C HIS A 116 5.72 -8.36 3.08
N GLU A 117 5.02 -9.05 2.16
CA GLU A 117 4.84 -8.62 0.77
C GLU A 117 3.47 -7.99 0.57
N GLN A 118 3.47 -6.77 0.07
CA GLN A 118 2.27 -5.97 -0.16
C GLN A 118 1.61 -6.27 -1.50
N ASN A 119 2.42 -6.59 -2.51
CA ASN A 119 1.95 -6.76 -3.89
C ASN A 119 1.64 -8.22 -4.21
N ALA A 120 0.87 -8.43 -5.27
CA ALA A 120 0.65 -9.76 -5.85
C ALA A 120 1.88 -10.31 -6.60
N LYS A 121 3.06 -9.74 -6.38
CA LYS A 121 4.34 -10.12 -6.95
C LYS A 121 5.46 -9.86 -5.96
N LEU A 122 6.26 -10.88 -5.67
CA LEU A 122 7.36 -10.77 -4.72
C LEU A 122 8.43 -9.78 -5.18
N GLY A 123 8.68 -8.74 -4.37
CA GLY A 123 9.68 -7.72 -4.62
C GLY A 123 11.13 -8.24 -4.52
N LEU A 124 12.08 -7.55 -5.19
CA LEU A 124 13.48 -8.00 -5.25
C LEU A 124 14.12 -8.12 -3.86
N ALA A 125 13.96 -7.12 -3.00
CA ALA A 125 14.53 -7.14 -1.66
C ALA A 125 14.03 -8.34 -0.85
N LEU A 126 12.72 -8.62 -0.89
CA LEU A 126 12.13 -9.75 -0.19
C LEU A 126 12.56 -11.09 -0.79
N ARG A 127 12.71 -11.18 -2.11
CA ARG A 127 13.24 -12.40 -2.77
C ARG A 127 14.65 -12.74 -2.30
N LEU A 128 15.51 -11.72 -2.09
CA LEU A 128 16.87 -11.91 -1.60
C LEU A 128 16.91 -12.27 -0.09
N LEU A 129 15.99 -11.73 0.69
CA LEU A 129 15.92 -11.97 2.13
C LEU A 129 15.20 -13.27 2.50
N PHE A 130 14.31 -13.77 1.65
CA PHE A 130 13.42 -14.89 1.97
C PHE A 130 14.15 -16.19 2.37
N PRO A 131 15.28 -16.59 1.77
CA PRO A 131 16.01 -17.77 2.21
C PRO A 131 16.42 -17.72 3.69
N MET A 132 16.67 -16.53 4.23
CA MET A 132 17.08 -16.30 5.63
C MET A 132 15.90 -16.03 6.55
N ALA A 133 14.69 -15.82 6.01
CA ALA A 133 13.51 -15.50 6.79
C ALA A 133 12.88 -16.73 7.44
N ARG A 134 12.27 -16.54 8.60
CA ARG A 134 11.41 -17.54 9.28
C ARG A 134 10.07 -17.66 8.58
N GLY A 135 9.58 -16.59 7.96
CA GLY A 135 8.33 -16.62 7.22
C GLY A 135 8.07 -15.38 6.38
N LEU A 136 7.04 -15.48 5.53
CA LEU A 136 6.57 -14.44 4.63
C LEU A 136 5.07 -14.25 4.78
N ALA A 137 4.67 -13.09 5.31
CA ALA A 137 3.29 -12.64 5.27
C ALA A 137 2.97 -12.09 3.88
N LEU A 138 1.85 -12.50 3.31
CA LEU A 138 1.35 -12.04 2.02
C LEU A 138 0.09 -11.21 2.21
N SER A 139 -0.02 -10.11 1.49
CA SER A 139 -1.26 -9.32 1.44
C SER A 139 -2.37 -10.02 0.67
N VAL A 140 -2.00 -10.68 -0.42
CA VAL A 140 -2.90 -11.49 -1.26
C VAL A 140 -2.19 -12.79 -1.64
N PRO A 141 -2.92 -13.86 -1.99
CA PRO A 141 -2.30 -15.09 -2.47
C PRO A 141 -1.47 -14.83 -3.73
N ILE A 142 -0.23 -15.32 -3.76
CA ILE A 142 0.65 -15.28 -4.93
C ILE A 142 1.23 -16.67 -5.22
N PRO A 143 1.48 -17.02 -6.48
CA PRO A 143 2.18 -18.25 -6.81
C PRO A 143 3.60 -18.26 -6.25
N LEU A 144 3.92 -19.27 -5.44
CA LEU A 144 5.25 -19.49 -4.88
C LEU A 144 5.71 -20.91 -5.19
N ALA A 145 7.03 -21.09 -5.32
CA ALA A 145 7.61 -22.43 -5.37
C ALA A 145 7.29 -23.21 -4.07
N PRO A 146 7.10 -24.54 -4.12
CA PRO A 146 6.64 -25.33 -2.95
C PRO A 146 7.42 -25.09 -1.67
N GLY A 147 8.76 -25.03 -1.72
CA GLY A 147 9.61 -24.77 -0.56
C GLY A 147 9.46 -23.37 0.04
N LEU A 148 9.04 -22.40 -0.79
CA LEU A 148 8.73 -21.03 -0.35
C LEU A 148 7.30 -20.95 0.21
N ALA A 149 6.36 -21.65 -0.42
CA ALA A 149 4.97 -21.68 0.00
C ALA A 149 4.79 -22.20 1.43
N ALA A 150 5.62 -23.17 1.84
CA ALA A 150 5.58 -23.73 3.19
C ALA A 150 5.87 -22.71 4.32
N LYS A 151 6.57 -21.61 4.02
CA LYS A 151 6.85 -20.52 4.96
C LYS A 151 5.97 -19.29 4.76
N ALA A 152 4.99 -19.34 3.86
CA ALA A 152 4.14 -18.20 3.53
C ALA A 152 2.75 -18.34 4.18
N ARG A 153 2.23 -17.22 4.70
CA ARG A 153 0.86 -17.11 5.23
C ARG A 153 0.19 -15.89 4.61
N VAL A 154 -1.06 -16.01 4.16
CA VAL A 154 -1.84 -14.86 3.70
C VAL A 154 -2.46 -14.19 4.92
N LEU A 155 -1.90 -13.06 5.32
CA LEU A 155 -2.29 -12.34 6.53
C LEU A 155 -2.96 -10.97 6.22
N GLY A 156 -2.95 -10.56 4.96
CA GLY A 156 -3.51 -9.28 4.51
C GLY A 156 -2.52 -8.12 4.59
N TYR A 157 -2.94 -6.99 4.05
CA TYR A 157 -2.22 -5.72 4.10
C TYR A 157 -2.76 -4.88 5.26
N PRO A 158 -1.96 -4.51 6.26
CA PRO A 158 -2.42 -3.65 7.35
C PRO A 158 -2.90 -2.30 6.83
N VAL A 159 -4.19 -2.01 7.01
CA VAL A 159 -4.85 -0.76 6.65
C VAL A 159 -5.28 0.01 7.89
N ARG A 160 -5.66 1.25 7.72
CA ARG A 160 -6.34 2.04 8.73
C ARG A 160 -7.81 1.60 8.80
N GLU A 161 -8.17 0.83 9.81
CA GLU A 161 -9.49 0.20 9.96
C GLU A 161 -10.54 1.20 10.51
N VAL A 162 -10.88 2.20 9.70
CA VAL A 162 -11.91 3.20 9.99
C VAL A 162 -12.93 3.21 8.87
N ARG A 163 -14.21 3.07 9.22
CA ARG A 163 -15.35 3.20 8.30
C ARG A 163 -16.33 4.24 8.84
N TYR A 164 -16.97 4.92 7.92
CA TYR A 164 -18.08 5.84 8.19
C TYR A 164 -19.36 5.32 7.54
N PRO A 165 -20.55 5.63 8.12
CA PRO A 165 -21.81 5.39 7.39
C PRO A 165 -21.78 6.13 6.05
N LYS A 166 -22.13 5.43 4.98
CA LYS A 166 -21.97 5.93 3.59
C LYS A 166 -22.66 7.28 3.36
N GLU A 167 -23.89 7.40 3.81
CA GLU A 167 -24.68 8.64 3.64
C GLU A 167 -24.06 9.82 4.40
N GLU A 168 -23.58 9.57 5.62
CA GLU A 168 -22.86 10.57 6.42
C GLU A 168 -21.55 10.98 5.72
N ALA A 169 -20.78 10.01 5.23
CA ALA A 169 -19.53 10.27 4.52
C ALA A 169 -19.75 11.11 3.26
N LYS A 170 -20.80 10.80 2.46
CA LYS A 170 -21.19 11.61 1.30
C LYS A 170 -21.57 13.03 1.69
N ALA A 171 -22.42 13.20 2.71
CA ALA A 171 -22.84 14.49 3.21
C ALA A 171 -21.65 15.33 3.71
N ARG A 172 -20.73 14.74 4.47
CA ARG A 172 -19.49 15.41 4.94
C ARG A 172 -18.59 15.88 3.79
N LEU A 173 -18.60 15.17 2.68
CA LEU A 173 -17.88 15.56 1.46
C LEU A 173 -18.69 16.52 0.57
N GLY A 174 -19.92 16.86 0.98
CA GLY A 174 -20.81 17.78 0.28
C GLY A 174 -21.42 17.19 -0.99
N PHE A 175 -21.67 15.88 -1.03
CA PHE A 175 -22.42 15.20 -2.07
C PHE A 175 -23.80 14.79 -1.61
N ASP A 176 -24.72 14.62 -2.58
CA ASP A 176 -26.05 14.06 -2.32
C ASP A 176 -25.93 12.60 -1.83
N PRO A 177 -26.41 12.27 -0.61
CA PRO A 177 -26.33 10.91 -0.08
C PRO A 177 -26.97 9.84 -0.96
N LYS A 178 -27.97 10.21 -1.77
CA LYS A 178 -28.75 9.28 -2.59
C LYS A 178 -28.15 9.02 -3.96
N LYS A 179 -27.21 9.86 -4.44
CA LYS A 179 -26.60 9.72 -5.75
C LYS A 179 -25.35 8.83 -5.69
N PRO A 180 -25.08 8.02 -6.73
CA PRO A 180 -23.82 7.31 -6.84
C PRO A 180 -22.62 8.26 -6.85
N LEU A 181 -21.54 7.88 -6.14
CA LEU A 181 -20.30 8.64 -6.07
C LEU A 181 -19.12 7.82 -6.63
N LEU A 182 -18.49 8.33 -7.67
CA LEU A 182 -17.21 7.81 -8.19
C LEU A 182 -16.04 8.45 -7.45
N LEU A 183 -15.13 7.63 -6.97
CA LEU A 183 -13.87 8.09 -6.37
C LEU A 183 -12.71 7.84 -7.34
N VAL A 184 -11.96 8.89 -7.69
CA VAL A 184 -10.79 8.78 -8.56
C VAL A 184 -9.52 8.99 -7.75
N LEU A 185 -8.62 7.98 -7.72
CA LEU A 185 -7.35 8.03 -6.99
C LEU A 185 -6.17 7.67 -7.89
N GLY A 186 -5.27 8.62 -8.10
CA GLY A 186 -4.00 8.41 -8.81
C GLY A 186 -2.83 7.96 -7.91
N GLY A 187 -3.11 7.60 -6.64
CA GLY A 187 -2.12 7.45 -5.57
C GLY A 187 -1.88 8.76 -4.81
N SER A 188 -1.09 8.73 -3.74
CA SER A 188 -0.88 9.89 -2.84
C SER A 188 -0.34 11.15 -3.51
N GLN A 189 0.36 11.01 -4.64
CA GLN A 189 0.93 12.12 -5.42
C GLN A 189 0.05 12.52 -6.61
N GLY A 190 -1.09 11.88 -6.80
CA GLY A 190 -1.90 11.98 -7.99
C GLY A 190 -1.26 11.30 -9.22
N SER A 191 -1.99 11.22 -10.30
CA SER A 191 -1.54 10.68 -11.58
C SER A 191 -1.88 11.63 -12.71
N LEU A 192 -0.86 12.26 -13.32
CA LEU A 192 -1.06 13.17 -14.42
C LEU A 192 -1.92 12.55 -15.54
N GLU A 193 -1.62 11.31 -15.89
CA GLU A 193 -2.37 10.59 -16.92
C GLU A 193 -3.87 10.47 -16.57
N LEU A 194 -4.21 10.06 -15.33
CA LEU A 194 -5.62 9.97 -14.91
C LEU A 194 -6.26 11.35 -14.82
N ASN A 195 -5.52 12.35 -14.33
CA ASN A 195 -6.01 13.74 -14.23
C ASN A 195 -6.35 14.33 -15.58
N GLU A 196 -5.61 13.98 -16.64
CA GLU A 196 -5.85 14.46 -18.00
C GLU A 196 -6.93 13.65 -18.74
N THR A 197 -6.95 12.32 -18.51
CA THR A 197 -7.76 11.43 -19.37
C THR A 197 -9.14 11.11 -18.82
N LEU A 198 -9.34 11.11 -17.48
CA LEU A 198 -10.63 10.74 -16.90
C LEU A 198 -11.69 11.85 -16.90
N PRO A 199 -11.38 13.14 -16.64
CA PRO A 199 -12.42 14.17 -16.59
C PRO A 199 -13.27 14.27 -17.85
N PRO A 200 -12.72 14.28 -19.08
CA PRO A 200 -13.53 14.33 -20.29
C PRO A 200 -14.42 13.10 -20.51
N LEU A 201 -14.07 11.95 -19.90
CA LEU A 201 -14.87 10.72 -19.97
C LEU A 201 -15.94 10.67 -18.88
N LEU A 202 -15.69 11.24 -17.69
CA LEU A 202 -16.58 11.14 -16.53
C LEU A 202 -17.62 12.26 -16.47
N LYS A 203 -17.26 13.51 -16.80
CA LYS A 203 -18.19 14.65 -16.74
C LYS A 203 -19.47 14.46 -17.58
N PRO A 204 -19.42 13.92 -18.82
CA PRO A 204 -20.62 13.70 -19.62
C PRO A 204 -21.59 12.67 -19.02
N LEU A 205 -21.14 11.84 -18.03
CA LEU A 205 -22.01 10.83 -17.41
C LEU A 205 -22.99 11.44 -16.41
N GLY A 206 -22.79 12.69 -15.96
CA GLY A 206 -23.66 13.35 -14.98
C GLY A 206 -23.65 12.72 -13.58
N LEU A 207 -22.63 11.91 -13.27
CA LEU A 207 -22.44 11.27 -11.98
C LEU A 207 -21.65 12.16 -11.02
N SER A 208 -21.85 11.98 -9.73
CA SER A 208 -20.99 12.62 -8.72
C SER A 208 -19.58 12.02 -8.77
N VAL A 209 -18.55 12.87 -8.78
CA VAL A 209 -17.14 12.48 -8.84
C VAL A 209 -16.34 13.21 -7.77
N LEU A 210 -15.55 12.49 -7.02
CA LEU A 210 -14.52 13.01 -6.14
C LEU A 210 -13.16 12.58 -6.68
N HIS A 211 -12.35 13.53 -7.14
CA HIS A 211 -11.07 13.28 -7.82
C HIS A 211 -9.90 13.83 -6.99
N GLN A 212 -9.06 12.94 -6.45
CA GLN A 212 -7.79 13.34 -5.86
C GLN A 212 -6.72 13.48 -6.96
N VAL A 213 -6.46 14.69 -7.37
CA VAL A 213 -5.47 15.00 -8.40
C VAL A 213 -4.03 15.01 -7.88
N GLY A 214 -3.83 15.15 -6.56
CA GLY A 214 -2.53 15.34 -5.91
C GLY A 214 -2.20 16.82 -5.70
N GLU A 215 -1.59 17.16 -4.55
CA GLU A 215 -1.30 18.54 -4.15
C GLU A 215 -0.59 19.35 -5.25
N ARG A 216 0.45 18.77 -5.88
CA ARG A 216 1.24 19.40 -6.92
C ARG A 216 0.47 19.72 -8.21
N TRP A 217 -0.72 19.12 -8.39
CA TRP A 217 -1.54 19.28 -9.58
C TRP A 217 -2.81 20.09 -9.33
N LEU A 218 -3.08 20.45 -8.08
CA LEU A 218 -4.32 21.10 -7.69
C LEU A 218 -4.55 22.43 -8.45
N GLU A 219 -3.51 23.25 -8.58
CA GLU A 219 -3.58 24.50 -9.33
C GLU A 219 -3.94 24.26 -10.81
N ARG A 220 -3.35 23.23 -11.44
CA ARG A 220 -3.57 22.91 -12.85
C ARG A 220 -4.97 22.36 -13.11
N PHE A 221 -5.51 21.55 -12.20
CA PHE A 221 -6.77 20.81 -12.42
C PHE A 221 -7.95 21.32 -11.59
N GLY A 222 -7.75 22.31 -10.72
CA GLY A 222 -8.83 22.91 -9.91
C GLY A 222 -9.98 23.51 -10.74
N HIS A 223 -9.70 23.97 -11.96
CA HIS A 223 -10.71 24.47 -12.89
C HIS A 223 -11.75 23.42 -13.34
N LEU A 224 -11.48 22.13 -13.11
CA LEU A 224 -12.43 21.04 -13.39
C LEU A 224 -13.58 20.99 -12.40
N GLU A 225 -13.47 21.69 -11.26
CA GLU A 225 -14.47 21.65 -10.19
C GLU A 225 -15.81 22.25 -10.64
N ASP A 226 -16.89 21.54 -10.34
CA ASP A 226 -18.26 21.99 -10.50
C ASP A 226 -19.14 21.32 -9.41
N GLU A 227 -20.46 21.46 -9.51
CA GLU A 227 -21.39 20.92 -8.50
C GLU A 227 -21.31 19.39 -8.35
N ALA A 228 -21.11 18.65 -9.45
CA ALA A 228 -21.05 17.19 -9.46
C ALA A 228 -19.61 16.66 -9.42
N TYR A 229 -18.63 17.44 -9.87
CA TYR A 229 -17.23 17.03 -9.98
C TYR A 229 -16.36 17.83 -9.01
N LYS A 230 -15.93 17.23 -7.93
CA LYS A 230 -15.05 17.86 -6.94
C LYS A 230 -13.60 17.40 -7.08
N VAL A 231 -12.69 18.35 -6.93
CA VAL A 231 -11.24 18.14 -7.05
C VAL A 231 -10.56 18.39 -5.71
N ALA A 232 -9.65 17.50 -5.33
CA ALA A 232 -8.87 17.62 -4.10
C ALA A 232 -7.39 17.32 -4.33
N GLY A 233 -6.51 18.03 -3.65
CA GLY A 233 -5.08 17.72 -3.64
C GLY A 233 -4.79 16.46 -2.84
N PHE A 234 -5.43 16.35 -1.67
CA PHE A 234 -5.33 15.20 -0.78
C PHE A 234 -6.70 14.90 -0.13
N LEU A 235 -6.97 13.63 0.13
CA LEU A 235 -8.21 13.16 0.76
C LEU A 235 -7.92 12.31 2.00
N ASP A 236 -8.81 12.36 2.99
CA ASP A 236 -8.88 11.34 4.03
C ASP A 236 -9.47 10.06 3.41
N ALA A 237 -8.59 9.10 3.13
CA ALA A 237 -8.95 7.88 2.38
C ALA A 237 -10.11 7.10 3.03
N PRO A 238 -10.15 6.85 4.36
CA PRO A 238 -11.29 6.21 5.00
C PRO A 238 -12.62 6.93 4.76
N LEU A 239 -12.66 8.25 4.82
CA LEU A 239 -13.86 9.03 4.56
C LEU A 239 -14.29 8.94 3.10
N ALA A 240 -13.33 9.15 2.18
CA ALA A 240 -13.60 9.11 0.73
C ALA A 240 -14.04 7.72 0.26
N MET A 241 -13.40 6.66 0.73
CA MET A 241 -13.76 5.28 0.37
C MET A 241 -15.08 4.83 1.00
N SER A 242 -15.40 5.29 2.23
CA SER A 242 -16.72 5.05 2.83
C SER A 242 -17.86 5.68 2.04
N ALA A 243 -17.63 6.87 1.45
CA ALA A 243 -18.63 7.59 0.66
C ALA A 243 -18.83 7.00 -0.74
N ALA A 244 -17.80 6.40 -1.32
CA ALA A 244 -17.79 5.99 -2.72
C ALA A 244 -18.66 4.75 -3.00
N ASP A 245 -19.14 4.66 -4.24
CA ASP A 245 -19.86 3.50 -4.78
C ASP A 245 -19.00 2.73 -5.76
N LEU A 246 -18.03 3.38 -6.42
CA LEU A 246 -17.07 2.78 -7.32
C LEU A 246 -15.75 3.56 -7.27
N LEU A 247 -14.64 2.84 -7.20
CA LEU A 247 -13.28 3.38 -7.25
C LEU A 247 -12.71 3.26 -8.67
N LEU A 248 -12.15 4.35 -9.19
CA LEU A 248 -11.32 4.38 -10.40
C LEU A 248 -9.90 4.73 -9.95
N SER A 249 -8.94 3.81 -10.08
CA SER A 249 -7.62 4.10 -9.52
C SER A 249 -6.48 3.37 -10.22
N ARG A 250 -5.25 3.81 -9.88
CA ARG A 250 -4.06 2.97 -10.03
C ARG A 250 -4.16 1.74 -9.13
N ALA A 251 -3.49 0.66 -9.51
CA ALA A 251 -3.53 -0.61 -8.78
C ALA A 251 -2.41 -0.74 -7.71
N GLY A 252 -2.22 0.32 -6.92
CA GLY A 252 -1.31 0.29 -5.77
C GLY A 252 -1.84 -0.64 -4.67
N ALA A 253 -0.97 -1.46 -4.07
CA ALA A 253 -1.38 -2.46 -3.07
C ALA A 253 -2.15 -1.85 -1.88
N GLY A 254 -1.71 -0.68 -1.37
CA GLY A 254 -2.40 0.01 -0.28
C GLY A 254 -3.81 0.47 -0.67
N THR A 255 -3.95 1.10 -1.83
CA THR A 255 -5.26 1.56 -2.33
C THR A 255 -6.24 0.39 -2.52
N LEU A 256 -5.76 -0.72 -3.07
CA LEU A 256 -6.58 -1.92 -3.25
C LEU A 256 -6.96 -2.59 -1.93
N ALA A 257 -6.03 -2.62 -0.96
CA ALA A 257 -6.32 -3.15 0.37
C ALA A 257 -7.35 -2.29 1.11
N GLU A 258 -7.24 -0.96 1.03
CA GLU A 258 -8.23 -0.03 1.58
C GLU A 258 -9.59 -0.18 0.87
N ALA A 259 -9.61 -0.33 -0.47
CA ALA A 259 -10.84 -0.60 -1.21
C ALA A 259 -11.48 -1.92 -0.77
N ALA A 260 -10.67 -2.98 -0.59
CA ALA A 260 -11.16 -4.27 -0.09
C ALA A 260 -11.71 -4.17 1.34
N PHE A 261 -11.04 -3.42 2.22
CA PHE A 261 -11.55 -3.14 3.55
C PHE A 261 -12.92 -2.45 3.51
N HIS A 262 -13.12 -1.49 2.61
CA HIS A 262 -14.41 -0.80 2.43
C HIS A 262 -15.42 -1.56 1.56
N HIS A 263 -15.09 -2.75 1.08
CA HIS A 263 -15.89 -3.54 0.12
C HIS A 263 -16.27 -2.73 -1.13
N LEU A 264 -15.35 -1.89 -1.61
CA LEU A 264 -15.57 -0.93 -2.68
C LEU A 264 -15.14 -1.53 -4.03
N PRO A 265 -16.08 -1.75 -4.99
CA PRO A 265 -15.74 -2.19 -6.34
C PRO A 265 -14.74 -1.26 -7.02
N ALA A 266 -13.90 -1.77 -7.90
CA ALA A 266 -12.87 -0.95 -8.54
C ALA A 266 -12.72 -1.19 -10.04
N LEU A 267 -12.47 -0.09 -10.78
CA LEU A 267 -11.94 -0.07 -12.14
C LEU A 267 -10.48 0.38 -12.08
N LEU A 268 -9.57 -0.47 -12.57
CA LEU A 268 -8.14 -0.33 -12.33
C LEU A 268 -7.40 0.06 -13.60
N PHE A 269 -6.55 1.08 -13.45
CA PHE A 269 -5.62 1.60 -14.46
C PHE A 269 -4.18 1.32 -13.99
N PRO A 270 -3.68 0.08 -14.07
CA PRO A 270 -2.33 -0.24 -13.60
C PRO A 270 -1.27 0.53 -14.41
N LEU A 271 -0.15 0.85 -13.75
CA LEU A 271 1.02 1.39 -14.44
C LEU A 271 1.56 0.39 -15.47
N ALA A 272 2.17 0.92 -16.53
CA ALA A 272 2.91 0.08 -17.47
C ALA A 272 4.02 -0.69 -16.74
N PRO A 273 4.24 -1.98 -17.06
CA PRO A 273 5.24 -2.81 -16.38
C PRO A 273 6.67 -2.25 -16.39
N SER A 274 6.99 -1.41 -17.37
CA SER A 274 8.28 -0.71 -17.47
C SER A 274 8.52 0.32 -16.36
N LEU A 275 7.44 0.83 -15.72
CA LEU A 275 7.54 1.88 -14.71
C LEU A 275 7.68 1.34 -13.29
N ASP A 276 7.10 0.19 -12.97
CA ASP A 276 7.08 -0.39 -11.62
C ASP A 276 7.47 -1.87 -11.56
N GLY A 277 8.02 -2.40 -12.65
CA GLY A 277 8.37 -3.81 -12.77
C GLY A 277 7.15 -4.74 -12.82
N GLY A 278 5.97 -4.23 -13.13
CA GLY A 278 4.72 -4.96 -13.29
C GLY A 278 4.00 -5.28 -11.97
N ALA A 279 4.33 -4.59 -10.88
CA ALA A 279 3.69 -4.82 -9.59
C ALA A 279 2.20 -4.44 -9.62
N GLN A 280 1.85 -3.26 -10.17
CA GLN A 280 0.45 -2.84 -10.26
C GLN A 280 -0.36 -3.71 -11.22
N LEU A 281 0.23 -4.15 -12.34
CA LEU A 281 -0.47 -5.07 -13.23
C LEU A 281 -0.77 -6.40 -12.51
N ALA A 282 0.18 -6.96 -11.76
CA ALA A 282 -0.03 -8.17 -10.98
C ALA A 282 -1.13 -7.98 -9.92
N ASN A 283 -1.15 -6.85 -9.22
CA ASN A 283 -2.20 -6.50 -8.26
C ASN A 283 -3.57 -6.43 -8.95
N ALA A 284 -3.68 -5.69 -10.06
CA ALA A 284 -4.93 -5.54 -10.81
C ALA A 284 -5.47 -6.91 -11.29
N MET A 285 -4.60 -7.77 -11.81
CA MET A 285 -4.96 -9.12 -12.25
C MET A 285 -5.43 -10.00 -11.10
N ALA A 286 -4.80 -9.90 -9.91
CA ALA A 286 -5.22 -10.67 -8.73
C ALA A 286 -6.63 -10.29 -8.28
N TYR A 287 -6.94 -8.99 -8.22
CA TYR A 287 -8.27 -8.50 -7.84
C TYR A 287 -9.33 -8.78 -8.92
N ALA A 288 -8.97 -8.66 -10.20
CA ALA A 288 -9.86 -9.01 -11.31
C ALA A 288 -10.18 -10.52 -11.33
N LYS A 289 -9.19 -11.37 -11.13
CA LYS A 289 -9.38 -12.84 -11.03
C LYS A 289 -10.28 -13.22 -9.86
N ALA A 290 -10.23 -12.48 -8.76
CA ALA A 290 -11.11 -12.68 -7.61
C ALA A 290 -12.54 -12.17 -7.84
N GLY A 291 -12.82 -11.48 -8.95
CA GLY A 291 -14.10 -10.84 -9.25
C GLY A 291 -14.35 -9.55 -8.47
N ALA A 292 -13.32 -8.98 -7.84
CA ALA A 292 -13.42 -7.79 -7.00
C ALA A 292 -13.24 -6.47 -7.77
N ALA A 293 -12.59 -6.53 -8.93
CA ALA A 293 -12.29 -5.38 -9.77
C ALA A 293 -12.28 -5.76 -11.25
N GLU A 294 -12.23 -4.76 -12.12
CA GLU A 294 -11.96 -4.93 -13.55
C GLU A 294 -10.77 -4.08 -13.98
N LEU A 295 -10.05 -4.51 -15.02
CA LEU A 295 -9.14 -3.62 -15.73
C LEU A 295 -9.97 -2.63 -16.54
N ALA A 296 -9.71 -1.35 -16.33
CA ALA A 296 -10.42 -0.30 -17.02
C ALA A 296 -10.01 -0.22 -18.50
N ARG A 297 -10.99 -0.08 -19.36
CA ARG A 297 -10.85 0.14 -20.81
C ARG A 297 -11.46 1.50 -21.14
N ARG A 298 -10.66 2.43 -21.64
CA ARG A 298 -11.10 3.81 -21.88
C ARG A 298 -12.26 3.89 -22.86
N GLU A 299 -12.22 3.07 -23.90
CA GLU A 299 -13.26 2.96 -24.93
C GLU A 299 -14.58 2.36 -24.44
N ALA A 300 -14.55 1.62 -23.35
CA ALA A 300 -15.71 0.98 -22.73
C ALA A 300 -15.93 1.43 -21.27
N LEU A 301 -15.37 2.57 -20.90
CA LEU A 301 -15.39 3.02 -19.50
C LEU A 301 -16.81 3.29 -18.99
N LYS A 302 -17.65 3.91 -19.83
CA LYS A 302 -19.04 4.19 -19.51
C LYS A 302 -19.80 2.89 -19.20
N GLU A 303 -19.73 1.93 -20.10
CA GLU A 303 -20.42 0.64 -19.97
C GLU A 303 -19.92 -0.17 -18.76
N GLN A 304 -18.62 -0.08 -18.44
CA GLN A 304 -18.05 -0.70 -17.24
C GLN A 304 -18.58 -0.04 -15.96
N ILE A 305 -18.64 1.30 -15.92
CA ILE A 305 -19.17 2.05 -14.78
C ILE A 305 -20.66 1.70 -14.57
N GLU A 306 -21.48 1.79 -15.61
CA GLU A 306 -22.92 1.51 -15.55
C GLU A 306 -23.17 0.09 -15.05
N ARG A 307 -22.52 -0.92 -15.63
CA ARG A 307 -22.67 -2.34 -15.24
C ARG A 307 -22.32 -2.59 -13.77
N ILE A 308 -21.23 -1.99 -13.27
CA ILE A 308 -20.82 -2.19 -11.87
C ILE A 308 -21.79 -1.47 -10.92
N LEU A 309 -22.24 -0.27 -11.26
CA LEU A 309 -23.19 0.49 -10.43
C LEU A 309 -24.58 -0.16 -10.41
N GLU A 310 -25.02 -0.77 -11.52
CA GLU A 310 -26.30 -1.51 -11.60
C GLU A 310 -26.27 -2.80 -10.77
N ASN A 311 -25.13 -3.51 -10.73
CA ASN A 311 -25.01 -4.75 -9.97
C ASN A 311 -23.70 -4.82 -9.17
N PRO A 312 -23.55 -4.02 -8.09
CA PRO A 312 -22.33 -3.98 -7.29
C PRO A 312 -22.15 -5.18 -6.34
N GLY A 313 -23.19 -5.96 -6.10
CA GLY A 313 -23.21 -7.06 -5.11
C GLY A 313 -22.06 -8.04 -5.27
N PRO A 314 -21.89 -8.71 -6.42
CA PRO A 314 -20.81 -9.67 -6.63
C PRO A 314 -19.41 -9.10 -6.39
N TYR A 315 -19.16 -7.84 -6.82
CA TYR A 315 -17.88 -7.16 -6.59
C TYR A 315 -17.64 -6.86 -5.11
N ARG A 316 -18.68 -6.41 -4.38
CA ARG A 316 -18.60 -6.15 -2.94
C ARG A 316 -18.30 -7.41 -2.14
N GLU A 317 -18.96 -8.52 -2.48
CA GLU A 317 -18.69 -9.82 -1.86
C GLU A 317 -17.26 -10.30 -2.15
N ALA A 318 -16.78 -10.11 -3.36
CA ALA A 318 -15.41 -10.45 -3.72
C ALA A 318 -14.40 -9.57 -2.98
N MET A 319 -14.65 -8.26 -2.86
CA MET A 319 -13.84 -7.35 -2.05
C MET A 319 -13.85 -7.76 -0.56
N ALA A 320 -15.00 -8.15 -0.02
CA ALA A 320 -15.11 -8.62 1.36
C ALA A 320 -14.25 -9.87 1.62
N ARG A 321 -14.19 -10.81 0.67
CA ARG A 321 -13.29 -11.98 0.77
C ARG A 321 -11.80 -11.62 0.75
N LEU A 322 -11.44 -10.48 0.13
CA LEU A 322 -10.07 -9.96 0.10
C LEU A 322 -9.80 -8.96 1.23
N SER A 323 -10.79 -8.68 2.08
CA SER A 323 -10.64 -7.67 3.14
C SER A 323 -9.48 -8.00 4.07
N PRO A 324 -8.59 -7.02 4.31
CA PRO A 324 -7.44 -7.18 5.19
C PRO A 324 -7.79 -6.92 6.66
N GLU A 325 -9.06 -6.82 7.03
CA GLU A 325 -9.50 -6.53 8.40
C GLU A 325 -8.78 -7.42 9.42
N GLY A 326 -8.18 -6.82 10.47
CA GLY A 326 -7.36 -7.52 11.46
C GLY A 326 -5.95 -7.91 10.99
N ALA A 327 -5.49 -7.47 9.82
CA ALA A 327 -4.17 -7.85 9.27
C ALA A 327 -3.01 -7.45 10.19
N ALA A 328 -3.03 -6.26 10.78
CA ALA A 328 -2.00 -5.84 11.72
C ALA A 328 -1.93 -6.77 12.94
N GLY A 329 -3.09 -7.18 13.47
CA GLY A 329 -3.20 -8.13 14.57
C GLY A 329 -2.61 -9.48 14.21
N ARG A 330 -3.00 -10.08 13.07
CA ARG A 330 -2.47 -11.39 12.63
C ARG A 330 -0.96 -11.38 12.39
N ILE A 331 -0.40 -10.28 11.90
CA ILE A 331 1.06 -10.15 11.74
C ILE A 331 1.73 -9.99 13.10
N ALA A 332 1.12 -9.25 14.05
CA ALA A 332 1.61 -9.13 15.40
C ALA A 332 1.59 -10.49 16.12
N ASP A 333 0.49 -11.27 16.04
CA ASP A 333 0.40 -12.62 16.56
C ASP A 333 1.57 -13.49 16.09
N TRP A 334 1.87 -13.43 14.79
CA TRP A 334 2.98 -14.20 14.23
C TRP A 334 4.36 -13.73 14.72
N LEU A 335 4.55 -12.43 14.91
CA LEU A 335 5.78 -11.88 15.50
C LEU A 335 5.96 -12.32 16.95
N GLU A 336 4.87 -12.41 17.71
CA GLU A 336 4.88 -12.81 19.12
C GLU A 336 5.37 -14.26 19.32
N GLU A 337 5.23 -15.15 18.32
CA GLU A 337 5.81 -16.50 18.34
C GLU A 337 7.36 -16.48 18.52
N TYR A 338 8.02 -15.34 18.31
CA TYR A 338 9.48 -15.15 18.39
C TYR A 338 9.94 -14.20 19.51
N LEU A 339 9.03 -13.76 20.39
CA LEU A 339 9.29 -12.82 21.48
C LEU A 339 9.29 -13.51 22.89
#